data_2ac38a180d5a8ca54f963b63202b504a
#
_entry.id   2ac38a180d5a8ca54f963b63202b504a
#
_cell.length_a   1.000
_cell.length_b   1.000
_cell.length_c   1.000
_cell.angle_alpha   90.00
_cell.angle_beta   90.00
_cell.angle_gamma   90.00
#
_symmetry.space_group_name_H-M   'P 1'
#
loop_
_entity.id
_entity.type
_entity.pdbx_description
1 polymer ?
#
loop_
_entity_poly.entity_id
_entity_poly.type
_entity_poly.pdbx_seq_one_letter_code
_entity_poly.pdbx_strand_id
1 'polypeptide(L)'
;MGDRAVISNNAQNLGVYLHWNGYREFVESVLAYCDLKQYRSPDSDDEYGWARLCQIIGNTLGGTLSLGVGRYERMDTDNYDNGTYIIQGWDIKDRLYKHYADNKREYSIFEALKQINERQPKEEQLKEEEIEIYAKNWEEKHLDRLKQEDKIIVEKRIKEMQDTKIDTIKEQEIPYEILEKTGTTYKFDKGDDKHRR
;
A
#
# COMPACT_ATOMS: atom_id res chain seq x y z
N MET A 1 5.68 13.14 9.18
CA MET A 1 5.49 12.68 7.80
C MET A 1 4.01 12.37 7.65
N GLY A 2 3.38 12.77 6.55
CA GLY A 2 2.00 12.40 6.24
C GLY A 2 1.92 10.94 5.80
N ASP A 3 0.70 10.43 5.70
CA ASP A 3 0.38 9.14 5.12
C ASP A 3 -0.60 9.39 3.98
N ARG A 4 -0.07 10.07 2.94
CA ARG A 4 -0.83 10.68 1.85
C ARG A 4 -1.21 9.68 0.76
N ALA A 5 -2.36 9.91 0.15
CA ALA A 5 -2.78 9.21 -1.05
C ALA A 5 -3.73 10.06 -1.88
N VAL A 6 -3.85 9.71 -3.16
CA VAL A 6 -4.95 10.15 -4.04
C VAL A 6 -5.78 8.94 -4.42
N ILE A 7 -7.09 9.07 -4.46
CA ILE A 7 -8.02 8.08 -5.00
C ILE A 7 -8.63 8.68 -6.27
N SER A 8 -8.56 7.96 -7.40
CA SER A 8 -9.17 8.38 -8.66
C SER A 8 -9.72 7.16 -9.41
N ASN A 9 -10.54 7.38 -10.41
CA ASN A 9 -11.01 6.32 -11.31
C ASN A 9 -10.15 6.27 -12.60
N ASN A 10 -10.45 5.32 -13.49
CA ASN A 10 -9.72 5.18 -14.75
C ASN A 10 -9.75 6.43 -15.64
N ALA A 11 -10.78 7.26 -15.54
CA ALA A 11 -10.89 8.49 -16.31
C ALA A 11 -9.93 9.59 -15.84
N GLN A 12 -9.46 9.50 -14.58
CA GLN A 12 -8.53 10.46 -13.97
C GLN A 12 -8.96 11.93 -14.10
N ASN A 13 -10.26 12.18 -14.09
CA ASN A 13 -10.80 13.53 -14.19
C ASN A 13 -10.82 14.22 -12.83
N LEU A 14 -11.22 13.46 -11.82
CA LEU A 14 -11.36 13.90 -10.44
C LEU A 14 -10.57 13.00 -9.51
N GLY A 15 -10.06 13.56 -8.43
CA GLY A 15 -9.40 12.79 -7.37
C GLY A 15 -9.85 13.25 -5.99
N VAL A 16 -9.74 12.34 -5.05
CA VAL A 16 -9.90 12.56 -3.62
C VAL A 16 -8.54 12.43 -2.98
N TYR A 17 -8.02 13.49 -2.39
CA TYR A 17 -6.73 13.53 -1.72
C TYR A 17 -6.90 13.28 -0.23
N LEU A 18 -6.10 12.36 0.29
CA LEU A 18 -5.96 12.05 1.71
C LEU A 18 -4.60 12.57 2.19
N HIS A 19 -4.58 13.37 3.24
CA HIS A 19 -3.34 13.78 3.89
C HIS A 19 -2.86 12.75 4.92
N TRP A 20 -3.81 12.05 5.56
CA TRP A 20 -3.61 10.98 6.52
C TRP A 20 -4.43 9.75 6.15
N ASN A 21 -4.06 8.61 6.66
CA ASN A 21 -4.74 7.33 6.43
C ASN A 21 -4.79 6.94 4.94
N GLY A 22 -3.78 7.35 4.15
CA GLY A 22 -3.68 6.96 2.74
C GLY A 22 -3.14 5.55 2.53
N TYR A 23 -2.90 4.77 3.58
CA TYR A 23 -2.46 3.38 3.46
C TYR A 23 -3.57 2.49 2.89
N ARG A 24 -3.14 1.40 2.26
CA ARG A 24 -4.02 0.55 1.46
C ARG A 24 -5.20 -0.01 2.24
N GLU A 25 -4.98 -0.48 3.46
CA GLU A 25 -6.01 -1.09 4.29
C GLU A 25 -7.15 -0.12 4.59
N PHE A 26 -6.84 1.15 4.84
CA PHE A 26 -7.88 2.16 5.04
C PHE A 26 -8.65 2.43 3.75
N VAL A 27 -7.94 2.63 2.63
CA VAL A 27 -8.58 2.89 1.33
C VAL A 27 -9.46 1.71 0.92
N GLU A 28 -8.96 0.47 1.01
CA GLU A 28 -9.76 -0.74 0.73
C GLU A 28 -11.00 -0.82 1.63
N SER A 29 -10.86 -0.52 2.91
CA SER A 29 -11.97 -0.61 3.87
C SER A 29 -13.07 0.41 3.60
N VAL A 30 -12.72 1.65 3.26
CA VAL A 30 -13.75 2.66 2.92
C VAL A 30 -14.44 2.34 1.60
N LEU A 31 -13.71 1.81 0.62
CA LEU A 31 -14.30 1.34 -0.64
C LEU A 31 -15.24 0.14 -0.39
N ALA A 32 -14.79 -0.85 0.37
CA ALA A 32 -15.60 -2.01 0.75
C ALA A 32 -16.85 -1.58 1.54
N TYR A 33 -16.77 -0.57 2.40
CA TYR A 33 -17.94 -0.04 3.10
C TYR A 33 -18.92 0.64 2.13
N CYS A 34 -18.46 1.37 1.13
CA CYS A 34 -19.31 1.94 0.09
C CYS A 34 -20.02 0.85 -0.74
N ASP A 35 -19.32 -0.25 -1.03
CA ASP A 35 -19.88 -1.42 -1.71
C ASP A 35 -20.94 -2.12 -0.84
N LEU A 36 -20.63 -2.37 0.44
CA LEU A 36 -21.55 -2.95 1.41
C LEU A 36 -22.86 -2.11 1.55
N LYS A 37 -22.75 -0.79 1.50
CA LYS A 37 -23.89 0.14 1.49
C LYS A 37 -24.60 0.19 0.13
N GLN A 38 -24.12 -0.54 -0.87
CA GLN A 38 -24.66 -0.58 -2.23
C GLN A 38 -24.74 0.82 -2.89
N TYR A 39 -23.78 1.70 -2.57
CA TYR A 39 -23.71 3.00 -3.22
C TYR A 39 -23.27 2.85 -4.67
N ARG A 40 -23.81 3.69 -5.56
CA ARG A 40 -23.33 3.78 -6.93
C ARG A 40 -21.87 4.23 -6.93
N SER A 41 -21.03 3.51 -7.64
CA SER A 41 -19.61 3.86 -7.73
C SER A 41 -19.37 5.06 -8.64
N PRO A 42 -18.20 5.72 -8.55
CA PRO A 42 -17.83 6.81 -9.45
C PRO A 42 -17.85 6.48 -10.95
N ASP A 43 -17.71 5.18 -11.31
CA ASP A 43 -17.78 4.75 -12.72
C ASP A 43 -19.22 4.70 -13.25
N SER A 44 -20.19 4.43 -12.37
CA SER A 44 -21.62 4.35 -12.75
C SER A 44 -22.35 5.67 -12.57
N ASP A 45 -21.92 6.49 -11.62
CA ASP A 45 -22.47 7.79 -11.30
C ASP A 45 -21.42 8.64 -10.60
N ASP A 46 -20.70 9.41 -11.40
CA ASP A 46 -19.53 10.17 -10.96
C ASP A 46 -19.87 11.13 -9.80
N GLU A 47 -20.95 11.88 -9.91
CA GLU A 47 -21.32 12.89 -8.92
C GLU A 47 -21.67 12.25 -7.56
N TYR A 48 -22.58 11.28 -7.57
CA TYR A 48 -23.01 10.62 -6.33
C TYR A 48 -21.96 9.67 -5.76
N GLY A 49 -21.23 8.96 -6.61
CA GLY A 49 -20.17 8.05 -6.19
C GLY A 49 -19.09 8.77 -5.42
N TRP A 50 -18.55 9.86 -5.97
CA TRP A 50 -17.55 10.66 -5.29
C TRP A 50 -18.08 11.33 -4.01
N ALA A 51 -19.30 11.83 -4.04
CA ALA A 51 -19.94 12.44 -2.87
C ALA A 51 -20.07 11.44 -1.72
N ARG A 52 -20.50 10.20 -2.01
CA ARG A 52 -20.59 9.12 -1.01
C ARG A 52 -19.24 8.71 -0.45
N LEU A 53 -18.24 8.53 -1.30
CA LEU A 53 -16.89 8.25 -0.85
C LEU A 53 -16.37 9.34 0.11
N CYS A 54 -16.49 10.61 -0.27
CA CYS A 54 -16.10 11.73 0.56
C CYS A 54 -16.87 11.77 1.89
N GLN A 55 -18.17 11.47 1.88
CA GLN A 55 -18.99 11.41 3.09
C GLN A 55 -18.50 10.33 4.06
N ILE A 56 -18.26 9.10 3.57
CA ILE A 56 -17.79 8.00 4.41
C ILE A 56 -16.41 8.31 4.99
N ILE A 57 -15.47 8.80 4.17
CA ILE A 57 -14.14 9.20 4.63
C ILE A 57 -14.25 10.33 5.66
N GLY A 58 -15.03 11.37 5.37
CA GLY A 58 -15.21 12.51 6.26
C GLY A 58 -15.77 12.12 7.62
N ASN A 59 -16.79 11.27 7.65
CA ASN A 59 -17.36 10.75 8.89
C ASN A 59 -16.34 9.91 9.67
N THR A 60 -15.55 9.10 8.97
CA THR A 60 -14.53 8.23 9.59
C THR A 60 -13.38 9.03 10.19
N LEU A 61 -12.90 10.06 9.51
CA LEU A 61 -11.80 10.91 9.97
C LEU A 61 -12.25 11.91 11.05
N GLY A 62 -13.55 12.20 11.14
CA GLY A 62 -14.11 13.12 12.13
C GLY A 62 -13.65 14.56 11.94
N GLY A 63 -13.44 15.29 13.05
CA GLY A 63 -13.10 16.73 13.03
C GLY A 63 -11.74 17.09 12.47
N THR A 64 -10.88 16.14 12.17
CA THR A 64 -9.56 16.36 11.56
C THR A 64 -9.66 16.21 10.05
N LEU A 65 -10.29 17.18 9.40
CA LEU A 65 -10.50 17.10 7.97
C LEU A 65 -9.19 17.34 7.21
N SER A 66 -8.61 16.26 6.70
CA SER A 66 -7.44 16.30 5.80
C SER A 66 -7.79 15.68 4.45
N LEU A 67 -8.99 15.99 3.97
CA LEU A 67 -9.58 15.52 2.73
C LEU A 67 -9.63 16.66 1.72
N GLY A 68 -9.13 16.43 0.51
CA GLY A 68 -9.25 17.35 -0.61
C GLY A 68 -9.96 16.71 -1.79
N VAL A 69 -10.76 17.48 -2.53
CA VAL A 69 -11.41 17.02 -3.77
C VAL A 69 -11.08 18.01 -4.87
N GLY A 70 -10.69 17.52 -6.03
CA GLY A 70 -10.35 18.40 -7.14
C GLY A 70 -10.04 17.65 -8.44
N ARG A 71 -9.63 18.40 -9.46
CA ARG A 71 -9.16 17.80 -10.70
C ARG A 71 -7.90 16.99 -10.46
N TYR A 72 -7.86 15.77 -10.94
CA TYR A 72 -6.73 14.85 -10.80
C TYR A 72 -5.39 15.49 -11.24
N GLU A 73 -5.39 16.17 -12.38
CA GLU A 73 -4.21 16.84 -12.95
C GLU A 73 -3.56 17.91 -12.05
N ARG A 74 -4.29 18.38 -11.02
CA ARG A 74 -3.82 19.40 -10.09
C ARG A 74 -3.44 18.85 -8.72
N MET A 75 -3.55 17.54 -8.55
CA MET A 75 -3.25 16.88 -7.29
C MET A 75 -1.78 16.47 -7.20
N ASP A 76 -1.31 16.33 -5.98
CA ASP A 76 -0.02 15.72 -5.66
C ASP A 76 -0.14 14.18 -5.80
N THR A 77 -0.18 13.73 -7.06
CA THR A 77 -0.45 12.32 -7.41
C THR A 77 0.70 11.40 -7.04
N ASP A 78 1.93 11.91 -7.09
CA ASP A 78 3.16 11.20 -6.71
C ASP A 78 3.55 11.47 -5.25
N ASN A 79 2.86 12.02 -4.43
CA ASN A 79 3.03 12.46 -3.05
C ASN A 79 4.18 11.85 -2.20
N TYR A 80 5.06 11.03 -2.75
CA TYR A 80 6.17 10.32 -2.08
C TYR A 80 5.77 9.45 -0.88
N ASP A 81 4.50 9.08 -0.79
CA ASP A 81 3.95 8.17 0.22
C ASP A 81 3.21 7.00 -0.46
N ASN A 82 1.89 7.01 -0.45
CA ASN A 82 1.10 5.92 -1.03
C ASN A 82 0.77 6.10 -2.51
N GLY A 83 1.06 7.28 -3.08
CA GLY A 83 0.79 7.57 -4.48
C GLY A 83 -0.71 7.67 -4.78
N THR A 84 -1.13 7.09 -5.89
CA THR A 84 -2.52 7.17 -6.36
C THR A 84 -3.13 5.78 -6.50
N TYR A 85 -4.28 5.56 -5.88
CA TYR A 85 -5.14 4.40 -6.09
C TYR A 85 -6.10 4.67 -7.22
N ILE A 86 -6.06 3.82 -8.25
CA ILE A 86 -7.04 3.82 -9.35
C ILE A 86 -8.11 2.80 -9.01
N ILE A 87 -9.35 3.26 -8.88
CA ILE A 87 -10.49 2.41 -8.56
C ILE A 87 -11.34 2.11 -9.81
N GLN A 88 -11.97 0.95 -9.79
CA GLN A 88 -13.02 0.55 -10.72
C GLN A 88 -14.14 -0.10 -9.92
N GLY A 89 -15.35 0.42 -10.04
CA GLY A 89 -16.37 0.11 -9.05
C GLY A 89 -15.94 0.63 -7.67
N TRP A 90 -15.98 -0.25 -6.70
CA TRP A 90 -15.45 -0.02 -5.36
C TRP A 90 -14.20 -0.85 -5.05
N ASP A 91 -13.54 -1.38 -6.09
CA ASP A 91 -12.28 -2.14 -5.94
C ASP A 91 -11.07 -1.31 -6.39
N ILE A 92 -9.95 -1.48 -5.73
CA ILE A 92 -8.66 -0.94 -6.20
C ILE A 92 -8.22 -1.77 -7.40
N LYS A 93 -8.11 -1.12 -8.55
CA LYS A 93 -7.69 -1.74 -9.81
C LYS A 93 -6.20 -1.64 -10.04
N ASP A 94 -5.62 -0.50 -9.70
CA ASP A 94 -4.21 -0.22 -9.93
C ASP A 94 -3.69 0.78 -8.88
N ARG A 95 -2.37 0.90 -8.80
CA ARG A 95 -1.71 1.87 -7.92
C ARG A 95 -0.51 2.50 -8.61
N LEU A 96 -0.60 3.79 -8.85
CA LEU A 96 0.44 4.59 -9.49
C LEU A 96 1.33 5.27 -8.43
N TYR A 97 2.61 5.50 -8.77
CA TYR A 97 3.55 6.23 -7.92
C TYR A 97 3.71 5.66 -6.51
N LYS A 98 3.76 4.33 -6.40
CA LYS A 98 3.94 3.63 -5.14
C LYS A 98 5.41 3.69 -4.71
N HIS A 99 5.74 4.45 -3.68
CA HIS A 99 7.09 4.56 -3.14
C HIS A 99 7.38 3.54 -2.04
N TYR A 100 6.36 3.15 -1.27
CA TYR A 100 6.49 2.17 -0.20
C TYR A 100 5.75 0.89 -0.53
N ALA A 101 6.35 -0.25 -0.20
CA ALA A 101 5.63 -1.51 -0.24
C ALA A 101 4.47 -1.46 0.75
N ASP A 102 3.33 -2.07 0.38
CA ASP A 102 2.27 -2.29 1.35
C ASP A 102 2.86 -3.18 2.44
N ASN A 103 3.06 -2.60 3.62
CA ASN A 103 3.40 -3.40 4.77
C ASN A 103 2.19 -4.26 5.07
N LYS A 104 2.35 -5.59 4.94
CA LYS A 104 1.32 -6.51 5.40
C LYS A 104 1.19 -6.34 6.91
N ARG A 105 0.20 -5.59 7.32
CA ARG A 105 -0.37 -5.72 8.65
C ARG A 105 -1.38 -6.85 8.58
N GLU A 106 -1.38 -7.72 9.58
CA GLU A 106 -2.53 -8.57 9.82
C GLU A 106 -3.73 -7.64 10.04
N TYR A 107 -4.57 -7.55 9.04
CA TYR A 107 -5.70 -6.66 9.05
C TYR A 107 -6.95 -7.47 8.75
N SER A 108 -7.95 -7.28 9.56
CA SER A 108 -9.25 -7.87 9.37
C SER A 108 -10.18 -6.85 8.71
N ILE A 109 -10.67 -7.18 7.53
CA ILE A 109 -11.67 -6.32 6.86
C ILE A 109 -12.93 -6.17 7.72
N PHE A 110 -13.33 -7.20 8.45
CA PHE A 110 -14.47 -7.16 9.36
C PHE A 110 -14.29 -6.07 10.44
N GLU A 111 -13.17 -6.09 11.15
CA GLU A 111 -12.88 -5.11 12.20
C GLU A 111 -12.77 -3.68 11.63
N ALA A 112 -12.17 -3.53 10.45
CA ALA A 112 -12.06 -2.24 9.80
C ALA A 112 -13.44 -1.69 9.37
N LEU A 113 -14.31 -2.54 8.83
CA LEU A 113 -15.69 -2.15 8.47
C LEU A 113 -16.51 -1.79 9.70
N LYS A 114 -16.36 -2.50 10.82
CA LYS A 114 -17.00 -2.14 12.09
C LYS A 114 -16.58 -0.75 12.56
N GLN A 115 -15.28 -0.45 12.55
CA GLN A 115 -14.75 0.86 12.95
C GLN A 115 -15.28 1.98 12.07
N ILE A 116 -15.37 1.76 10.75
CA ILE A 116 -15.95 2.73 9.82
C ILE A 116 -17.45 2.91 10.12
N ASN A 117 -18.18 1.82 10.32
CA ASN A 117 -19.61 1.83 10.62
C ASN A 117 -19.94 2.60 11.92
N GLU A 118 -19.16 2.41 12.96
CA GLU A 118 -19.31 3.12 14.24
C GLU A 118 -19.12 4.64 14.14
N ARG A 119 -18.37 5.09 13.10
CA ARG A 119 -18.14 6.51 12.81
C ARG A 119 -19.24 7.14 11.95
N GLN A 120 -20.14 6.34 11.37
CA GLN A 120 -21.25 6.86 10.60
C GLN A 120 -22.39 7.33 11.54
N PRO A 121 -23.28 8.21 11.06
CA PRO A 121 -24.50 8.57 11.81
C PRO A 121 -25.27 7.31 12.23
N LYS A 122 -25.84 7.33 13.44
CA LYS A 122 -26.48 6.13 14.01
C LYS A 122 -27.58 5.54 13.16
N GLU A 123 -28.36 6.39 12.49
CA GLU A 123 -29.42 6.03 11.58
C GLU A 123 -28.93 5.39 10.28
N GLU A 124 -27.66 5.56 9.95
CA GLU A 124 -27.02 5.00 8.76
C GLU A 124 -26.17 3.75 9.07
N GLN A 125 -26.01 3.42 10.35
CA GLN A 125 -25.20 2.27 10.75
C GLN A 125 -25.89 0.95 10.38
N LEU A 126 -25.05 0.02 9.91
CA LEU A 126 -25.46 -1.35 9.58
C LEU A 126 -25.39 -2.24 10.82
N LYS A 127 -26.14 -3.34 10.78
CA LYS A 127 -26.03 -4.38 11.80
C LYS A 127 -24.74 -5.17 11.66
N GLU A 128 -24.24 -5.68 12.76
CA GLU A 128 -22.98 -6.43 12.78
C GLU A 128 -23.03 -7.67 11.89
N GLU A 129 -24.17 -8.36 11.87
CA GLU A 129 -24.35 -9.56 11.04
C GLU A 129 -24.23 -9.25 9.52
N GLU A 130 -24.68 -8.06 9.08
CA GLU A 130 -24.56 -7.65 7.68
C GLU A 130 -23.10 -7.40 7.31
N ILE A 131 -22.33 -6.80 8.23
CA ILE A 131 -20.90 -6.54 8.07
C ILE A 131 -20.13 -7.87 8.03
N GLU A 132 -20.45 -8.81 8.93
CA GLU A 132 -19.80 -10.13 9.02
C GLU A 132 -19.97 -10.93 7.72
N ILE A 133 -21.21 -11.02 7.23
CA ILE A 133 -21.52 -11.73 5.97
C ILE A 133 -20.76 -11.10 4.80
N TYR A 134 -20.75 -9.78 4.71
CA TYR A 134 -20.04 -9.08 3.65
C TYR A 134 -18.53 -9.29 3.75
N ALA A 135 -17.95 -9.15 4.94
CA ALA A 135 -16.52 -9.32 5.17
C ALA A 135 -16.04 -10.70 4.73
N LYS A 136 -16.78 -11.75 5.06
CA LYS A 136 -16.47 -13.12 4.63
C LYS A 136 -16.46 -13.23 3.10
N ASN A 137 -17.49 -12.72 2.43
CA ASN A 137 -17.58 -12.77 0.95
C ASN A 137 -16.45 -11.94 0.31
N TRP A 138 -16.09 -10.81 0.92
CA TRP A 138 -15.00 -9.96 0.47
C TRP A 138 -13.66 -10.68 0.58
N GLU A 139 -13.38 -11.34 1.70
CA GLU A 139 -12.16 -12.13 1.91
C GLU A 139 -12.06 -13.29 0.91
N GLU A 140 -13.14 -14.02 0.68
CA GLU A 140 -13.20 -15.08 -0.34
C GLU A 140 -12.88 -14.55 -1.75
N LYS A 141 -13.49 -13.42 -2.14
CA LYS A 141 -13.25 -12.76 -3.44
C LYS A 141 -11.78 -12.34 -3.62
N HIS A 142 -11.13 -11.91 -2.54
CA HIS A 142 -9.79 -11.35 -2.61
C HIS A 142 -8.67 -12.32 -2.20
N LEU A 143 -9.02 -13.52 -1.74
CA LEU A 143 -8.08 -14.52 -1.24
C LEU A 143 -7.00 -14.89 -2.26
N ASP A 144 -7.37 -15.06 -3.52
CA ASP A 144 -6.43 -15.44 -4.58
C ASP A 144 -5.47 -14.30 -4.91
N ARG A 145 -5.93 -13.06 -4.88
CA ARG A 145 -5.09 -11.87 -5.03
C ARG A 145 -4.10 -11.76 -3.88
N LEU A 146 -4.54 -11.92 -2.65
CA LEU A 146 -3.69 -11.86 -1.46
C LEU A 146 -2.60 -12.95 -1.50
N LYS A 147 -2.95 -14.17 -1.91
CA LYS A 147 -1.99 -15.27 -2.09
C LYS A 147 -0.99 -15.00 -3.23
N GLN A 148 -1.45 -14.37 -4.31
CA GLN A 148 -0.61 -14.05 -5.46
C GLN A 148 0.37 -12.92 -5.14
N GLU A 149 -0.06 -11.90 -4.41
CA GLU A 149 0.79 -10.85 -3.89
C GLU A 149 1.85 -11.41 -2.92
N ASP A 150 1.50 -12.38 -2.07
CA ASP A 150 2.42 -13.10 -1.19
C ASP A 150 3.51 -13.82 -1.97
N LYS A 151 3.10 -14.53 -3.00
CA LYS A 151 4.03 -15.28 -3.84
C LYS A 151 5.04 -14.36 -4.52
N ILE A 152 4.58 -13.25 -5.09
CA ILE A 152 5.45 -12.26 -5.74
C ILE A 152 6.45 -11.66 -4.74
N ILE A 153 6.02 -11.34 -3.52
CA ILE A 153 6.90 -10.80 -2.47
C ILE A 153 7.95 -11.82 -2.06
N VAL A 154 7.57 -13.08 -1.89
CA VAL A 154 8.49 -14.17 -1.54
C VAL A 154 9.49 -14.40 -2.67
N GLU A 155 9.05 -14.47 -3.92
CA GLU A 155 9.90 -14.64 -5.08
C GLU A 155 10.91 -13.49 -5.22
N LYS A 156 10.48 -12.25 -5.01
CA LYS A 156 11.35 -11.07 -5.02
C LYS A 156 12.41 -11.14 -3.93
N ARG A 157 12.04 -11.51 -2.70
CA ARG A 157 13.00 -11.69 -1.59
C ARG A 157 14.02 -12.78 -1.85
N ILE A 158 13.57 -13.92 -2.40
CA ILE A 158 14.47 -15.02 -2.77
C ILE A 158 15.49 -14.53 -3.81
N LYS A 159 15.04 -13.79 -4.82
CA LYS A 159 15.92 -13.23 -5.86
C LYS A 159 16.94 -12.25 -5.27
N GLU A 160 16.50 -11.32 -4.43
CA GLU A 160 17.40 -10.38 -3.73
C GLU A 160 18.46 -11.10 -2.88
N MET A 161 18.07 -12.17 -2.17
CA MET A 161 19.01 -13.00 -1.41
C MET A 161 20.01 -13.77 -2.29
N GLN A 162 19.57 -14.22 -3.48
CA GLN A 162 20.44 -14.90 -4.44
C GLN A 162 21.43 -13.91 -5.07
N ASP A 163 20.97 -12.73 -5.47
CA ASP A 163 21.80 -11.68 -6.03
C ASP A 163 22.88 -11.22 -5.02
N THR A 164 22.50 -11.02 -3.76
CA THR A 164 23.43 -10.68 -2.67
C THR A 164 24.48 -11.78 -2.44
N LYS A 165 24.10 -13.06 -2.51
CA LYS A 165 25.04 -14.18 -2.40
C LYS A 165 26.03 -14.23 -3.58
N ILE A 166 25.56 -13.96 -4.79
CA ILE A 166 26.40 -13.94 -6.00
C ILE A 166 27.43 -12.81 -5.90
N ASP A 167 27.05 -11.64 -5.43
CA ASP A 167 27.98 -10.53 -5.23
C ASP A 167 29.01 -10.83 -4.15
N THR A 168 28.61 -11.42 -3.03
CA THR A 168 29.53 -11.84 -1.96
C THR A 168 30.53 -12.93 -2.44
N ILE A 169 30.09 -13.85 -3.30
CA ILE A 169 30.98 -14.89 -3.86
C ILE A 169 31.94 -14.26 -4.87
N LYS A 170 31.49 -13.32 -5.71
CA LYS A 170 32.36 -12.62 -6.66
C LYS A 170 33.45 -11.79 -5.97
N GLU A 171 33.15 -11.18 -4.82
CA GLU A 171 34.16 -10.48 -4.00
C GLU A 171 35.19 -11.43 -3.36
N GLN A 172 34.80 -12.69 -3.11
CA GLN A 172 35.72 -13.70 -2.52
C GLN A 172 36.55 -14.46 -3.56
N GLU A 173 36.15 -14.47 -4.83
CA GLU A 173 36.80 -15.22 -5.92
C GLU A 173 37.66 -14.35 -6.84
N ILE A 174 38.18 -13.20 -6.40
CA ILE A 174 39.19 -12.50 -7.19
C ILE A 174 40.48 -13.35 -7.08
N PRO A 175 40.91 -14.06 -8.16
CA PRO A 175 42.11 -14.89 -8.07
C PRO A 175 43.31 -14.00 -7.81
N TYR A 176 44.15 -14.44 -6.88
CA TYR A 176 45.40 -13.74 -6.48
C TYR A 176 46.28 -13.34 -7.67
N GLU A 177 46.21 -14.09 -8.76
CA GLU A 177 46.93 -13.84 -10.02
C GLU A 177 46.50 -12.57 -10.76
N ILE A 178 45.30 -12.07 -10.54
CA ILE A 178 44.82 -10.82 -11.19
C ILE A 178 45.36 -9.60 -10.45
N LEU A 179 45.56 -9.69 -9.15
CA LEU A 179 46.12 -8.61 -8.34
C LEU A 179 47.62 -8.34 -8.67
N GLU A 180 48.39 -9.34 -9.06
CA GLU A 180 49.77 -9.17 -9.51
C GLU A 180 49.85 -8.47 -10.90
N LYS A 181 48.91 -8.72 -11.79
CA LYS A 181 48.90 -8.11 -13.13
C LYS A 181 48.46 -6.65 -13.13
N THR A 182 47.74 -6.20 -12.11
CA THR A 182 47.27 -4.79 -12.00
C THR A 182 48.20 -3.90 -11.22
N GLY A 183 49.32 -4.43 -10.65
CA GLY A 183 50.29 -3.64 -9.91
C GLY A 183 49.81 -3.12 -8.55
N THR A 184 48.65 -3.58 -8.10
CA THR A 184 48.07 -3.18 -6.81
C THR A 184 48.47 -4.20 -5.73
N THR A 185 49.67 -4.10 -5.23
CA THR A 185 50.13 -4.89 -4.08
C THR A 185 49.58 -4.27 -2.79
N TYR A 186 48.48 -4.79 -2.27
CA TYR A 186 48.13 -4.57 -0.87
C TYR A 186 49.06 -5.43 0.00
N LYS A 187 50.07 -4.81 0.61
CA LYS A 187 50.81 -5.44 1.70
C LYS A 187 49.87 -5.56 2.90
N PHE A 188 49.36 -6.75 3.15
CA PHE A 188 48.82 -7.07 4.46
C PHE A 188 50.02 -7.10 5.44
N ASP A 189 50.15 -6.06 6.23
CA ASP A 189 51.01 -6.08 7.41
C ASP A 189 50.49 -7.17 8.34
N LYS A 190 51.22 -8.25 8.46
CA LYS A 190 51.00 -9.23 9.51
C LYS A 190 51.37 -8.51 10.80
N GLY A 191 50.36 -7.95 11.46
CA GLY A 191 50.49 -7.35 12.77
C GLY A 191 51.21 -8.33 13.68
N ASP A 192 52.38 -7.91 14.16
CA ASP A 192 53.21 -8.61 15.16
C ASP A 192 52.34 -8.88 16.40
N ASP A 193 52.15 -10.17 16.63
CA ASP A 193 51.49 -10.72 17.81
C ASP A 193 52.43 -10.67 19.02
N LYS A 194 52.85 -9.44 19.42
CA LYS A 194 53.66 -9.18 20.60
C LYS A 194 53.11 -7.99 21.37
N HIS A 195 52.02 -8.17 22.10
CA HIS A 195 51.70 -7.46 23.34
C HIS A 195 50.47 -8.07 24.00
N ARG A 196 50.61 -9.30 24.50
CA ARG A 196 49.84 -9.77 25.66
C ARG A 196 50.84 -10.14 26.74
N ARG A 197 51.05 -9.23 27.64
CA ARG A 197 51.36 -9.46 29.04
C ARG A 197 50.64 -8.42 29.87
#